data_f76fd822964f8c8fe32ac9c2a89b8444
#
_entry.id   f76fd822964f8c8fe32ac9c2a89b8444
#
_cell.length_a   1.000
_cell.length_b   1.000
_cell.length_c   1.000
_cell.angle_alpha   90.00
_cell.angle_beta   90.00
_cell.angle_gamma   90.00
#
_symmetry.space_group_name_H-M   'P 1'
#
loop_
_entity.id
_entity.type
_entity.pdbx_description
1 polymer ?
#
loop_
_entity_poly.entity_id
_entity_poly.type
_entity_poly.pdbx_seq_one_letter_code
_entity_poly.pdbx_strand_id
1 'polypeptide(L)'
;MHLAIASYEPPMITQHQLSGFLGKSIADICPNGCTDENASHGAHFVSHVLGYKFGITCQMTGIVRGAAATLRVQDLFPRCPRVGVWSLRPSSMTTCLVFIMPASSVNLAARAMASVPRQHVGLLVNGFVWHYSNRQGKVVRQTPAQFSRHDPGPDNALFYGSLP
;
A
#
# COMPACT_ATOMS: atom_id res chain seq x y z
N MET A 1 -8.57 32.64 25.99
CA MET A 1 -7.65 32.53 24.84
C MET A 1 -7.67 31.07 24.40
N HIS A 2 -8.40 30.75 23.37
CA HIS A 2 -8.38 29.40 22.81
C HIS A 2 -7.24 29.35 21.78
N LEU A 3 -6.18 28.64 22.12
CA LEU A 3 -5.16 28.26 21.15
C LEU A 3 -5.81 27.19 20.23
N ALA A 4 -6.11 27.59 19.01
CA ALA A 4 -6.44 26.66 17.96
C ALA A 4 -5.19 25.81 17.71
N ILE A 5 -5.22 24.54 18.11
CA ILE A 5 -4.23 23.56 17.70
C ILE A 5 -4.50 23.40 16.21
N ALA A 6 -3.62 23.94 15.39
CA ALA A 6 -3.63 23.64 13.97
C ALA A 6 -3.43 22.14 13.84
N SER A 7 -4.48 21.41 13.43
CA SER A 7 -4.36 20.02 13.08
C SER A 7 -3.43 19.96 11.88
N TYR A 8 -2.24 19.41 12.06
CA TYR A 8 -1.33 19.09 10.97
C TYR A 8 -2.01 17.96 10.17
N GLU A 9 -2.65 18.32 9.09
CA GLU A 9 -3.05 17.33 8.09
C GLU A 9 -1.82 16.98 7.27
N PRO A 10 -1.43 15.69 7.22
CA PRO A 10 -0.33 15.28 6.35
C PRO A 10 -0.67 15.66 4.89
N PRO A 11 0.31 16.06 4.08
CA PRO A 11 0.07 16.43 2.69
C PRO A 11 -0.60 15.26 1.97
N MET A 12 -1.81 15.50 1.43
CA MET A 12 -2.57 14.48 0.70
C MET A 12 -1.91 14.23 -0.64
N ILE A 13 -1.60 12.96 -0.93
CA ILE A 13 -1.17 12.54 -2.27
C ILE A 13 -2.30 12.79 -3.27
N THR A 14 -1.97 13.35 -4.42
CA THR A 14 -2.93 13.67 -5.49
C THR A 14 -2.84 12.67 -6.64
N GLN A 15 -3.94 12.57 -7.43
CA GLN A 15 -3.91 11.78 -8.66
C GLN A 15 -2.83 12.27 -9.62
N HIS A 16 -2.58 13.57 -9.67
CA HIS A 16 -1.54 14.12 -10.53
C HIS A 16 -0.14 13.61 -10.16
N GLN A 17 0.17 13.58 -8.87
CA GLN A 17 1.43 13.01 -8.38
C GLN A 17 1.55 11.52 -8.72
N LEU A 18 0.46 10.76 -8.54
CA LEU A 18 0.43 9.33 -8.85
C LEU A 18 0.53 9.06 -10.35
N SER A 19 -0.02 9.92 -11.19
CA SER A 19 0.10 9.79 -12.66
C SER A 19 1.54 9.76 -13.14
N GLY A 20 2.45 10.39 -12.43
CA GLY A 20 3.89 10.34 -12.71
C GLY A 20 4.52 8.97 -12.53
N PHE A 21 3.88 8.06 -11.81
CA PHE A 21 4.36 6.69 -11.60
C PHE A 21 3.76 5.67 -12.56
N LEU A 22 2.68 6.01 -13.27
CA LEU A 22 2.03 5.07 -14.19
C LEU A 22 3.02 4.52 -15.21
N GLY A 23 3.02 3.20 -15.36
CA GLY A 23 3.88 2.50 -16.30
C GLY A 23 5.33 2.33 -15.87
N LYS A 24 5.73 2.89 -14.73
CA LYS A 24 7.09 2.72 -14.21
C LYS A 24 7.28 1.35 -13.60
N SER A 25 8.46 0.77 -13.81
CA SER A 25 8.93 -0.43 -13.13
C SER A 25 9.44 -0.10 -11.73
N ILE A 26 9.60 -1.13 -10.90
CA ILE A 26 10.20 -0.92 -9.57
C ILE A 26 11.65 -0.44 -9.65
N ALA A 27 12.37 -0.82 -10.69
CA ALA A 27 13.73 -0.34 -10.94
C ALA A 27 13.77 1.18 -11.21
N ASP A 28 12.73 1.73 -11.82
CA ASP A 28 12.60 3.17 -12.05
C ASP A 28 12.25 3.94 -10.77
N ILE A 29 11.68 3.27 -9.78
CA ILE A 29 11.17 3.88 -8.54
C ILE A 29 12.15 3.72 -7.39
N CYS A 30 12.72 2.53 -7.22
CA CYS A 30 13.62 2.20 -6.11
C CYS A 30 15.09 2.31 -6.53
N PRO A 31 15.89 3.21 -5.90
CA PRO A 31 17.31 3.32 -6.20
C PRO A 31 18.18 2.30 -5.46
N ASN A 32 17.59 1.48 -4.57
CA ASN A 32 18.33 0.65 -3.61
C ASN A 32 18.56 -0.80 -4.10
N GLY A 33 18.26 -1.14 -5.35
CA GLY A 33 18.56 -2.45 -5.91
C GLY A 33 17.61 -3.58 -5.51
N CYS A 34 16.52 -3.31 -4.79
CA CYS A 34 15.45 -4.27 -4.47
C CYS A 34 14.48 -4.38 -5.65
N THR A 35 14.93 -4.92 -6.76
CA THR A 35 14.20 -4.88 -8.04
C THR A 35 13.95 -6.27 -8.63
N ASP A 36 14.05 -7.32 -7.82
CA ASP A 36 13.74 -8.69 -8.24
C ASP A 36 12.29 -8.79 -8.70
N GLU A 37 12.09 -9.15 -9.94
CA GLU A 37 10.76 -9.29 -10.56
C GLU A 37 9.92 -10.42 -9.94
N ASN A 38 10.54 -11.38 -9.27
CA ASN A 38 9.85 -12.46 -8.57
C ASN A 38 9.36 -12.06 -7.17
N ALA A 39 9.83 -10.93 -6.63
CA ALA A 39 9.35 -10.41 -5.37
C ALA A 39 8.07 -9.58 -5.55
N SER A 40 7.21 -9.57 -4.54
CA SER A 40 6.04 -8.70 -4.51
C SER A 40 6.46 -7.26 -4.22
N HIS A 41 6.02 -6.31 -5.04
CA HIS A 41 6.36 -4.90 -4.92
C HIS A 41 5.17 -4.00 -4.57
N GLY A 42 4.05 -4.56 -4.10
CA GLY A 42 2.88 -3.78 -3.70
C GLY A 42 3.19 -2.82 -2.54
N ALA A 43 3.66 -3.35 -1.42
CA ALA A 43 4.07 -2.54 -0.27
C ALA A 43 5.27 -1.65 -0.60
N HIS A 44 6.19 -2.14 -1.39
CA HIS A 44 7.39 -1.42 -1.82
C HIS A 44 7.04 -0.13 -2.59
N PHE A 45 6.16 -0.24 -3.59
CA PHE A 45 5.70 0.91 -4.36
C PHE A 45 4.97 1.93 -3.49
N VAL A 46 3.96 1.49 -2.74
CA VAL A 46 3.18 2.37 -1.86
C VAL A 46 4.09 3.10 -0.88
N SER A 47 5.07 2.40 -0.32
CA SER A 47 5.98 2.97 0.68
C SER A 47 6.95 3.98 0.08
N HIS A 48 7.42 3.79 -1.16
CA HIS A 48 8.20 4.82 -1.85
C HIS A 48 7.36 6.07 -2.12
N VAL A 49 6.11 5.92 -2.52
CA VAL A 49 5.22 7.05 -2.80
C VAL A 49 4.92 7.85 -1.53
N LEU A 50 4.65 7.17 -0.42
CA LEU A 50 4.18 7.80 0.82
C LEU A 50 5.29 8.00 1.87
N GLY A 51 6.49 7.54 1.61
CA GLY A 51 7.62 7.71 2.52
C GLY A 51 7.61 6.80 3.74
N TYR A 52 7.01 5.61 3.66
CA TYR A 52 6.94 4.67 4.78
C TYR A 52 8.23 3.85 4.92
N LYS A 53 8.72 3.74 6.16
CA LYS A 53 9.98 3.09 6.53
C LYS A 53 9.78 2.16 7.73
N PHE A 54 8.77 1.28 7.67
CA PHE A 54 8.42 0.37 8.75
C PHE A 54 9.02 -1.02 8.50
N GLY A 55 9.49 -1.67 9.54
CA GLY A 55 9.99 -3.04 9.48
C GLY A 55 11.18 -3.21 8.53
N ILE A 56 11.13 -4.23 7.68
CA ILE A 56 12.18 -4.49 6.69
C ILE A 56 12.00 -3.55 5.50
N THR A 57 13.07 -2.82 5.19
CA THR A 57 13.09 -1.85 4.09
C THR A 57 14.08 -2.25 3.00
N CYS A 58 13.96 -1.61 1.84
CA CYS A 58 14.85 -1.83 0.70
C CYS A 58 16.30 -1.38 0.95
N GLN A 59 16.56 -0.56 1.96
CA GLN A 59 17.93 -0.20 2.36
C GLN A 59 18.67 -1.34 3.07
N MET A 60 17.93 -2.27 3.68
CA MET A 60 18.52 -3.37 4.47
C MET A 60 18.98 -4.54 3.60
N THR A 61 18.46 -4.64 2.37
CA THR A 61 18.62 -5.81 1.51
C THR A 61 19.44 -5.55 0.26
N GLY A 62 19.88 -4.31 0.03
CA GLY A 62 20.56 -3.92 -1.20
C GLY A 62 21.59 -2.82 -1.01
N ILE A 63 22.03 -2.26 -2.13
CA ILE A 63 22.95 -1.11 -2.15
C ILE A 63 22.14 0.13 -1.76
N VAL A 64 22.57 0.81 -0.70
CA VAL A 64 21.91 2.02 -0.21
C VAL A 64 22.27 3.20 -1.11
N ARG A 65 21.31 3.74 -1.86
CA ARG A 65 21.48 4.91 -2.75
C ARG A 65 20.45 6.00 -2.57
N GLY A 66 19.38 5.75 -1.81
CA GLY A 66 18.30 6.69 -1.63
C GLY A 66 17.37 6.31 -0.48
N ALA A 67 16.18 6.92 -0.47
CA ALA A 67 15.21 6.73 0.59
C ALA A 67 14.83 5.26 0.81
N ALA A 68 14.71 4.87 2.09
CA ALA A 68 14.18 3.57 2.47
C ALA A 68 12.68 3.49 2.16
N ALA A 69 12.18 2.29 1.89
CA ALA A 69 10.77 2.01 1.77
C ALA A 69 10.45 0.61 2.28
N THR A 70 9.32 0.46 2.96
CA THR A 70 8.83 -0.81 3.50
C THR A 70 8.61 -1.81 2.38
N LEU A 71 9.05 -3.05 2.57
CA LEU A 71 8.95 -4.10 1.54
C LEU A 71 7.76 -5.04 1.71
N ARG A 72 7.19 -5.15 2.92
CA ARG A 72 6.24 -6.20 3.26
C ARG A 72 4.89 -5.63 3.66
N VAL A 73 3.80 -6.24 3.16
CA VAL A 73 2.42 -5.86 3.51
C VAL A 73 2.18 -5.95 5.01
N GLN A 74 2.71 -6.99 5.68
CA GLN A 74 2.59 -7.18 7.12
C GLN A 74 3.26 -6.11 7.97
N ASP A 75 4.14 -5.31 7.39
CA ASP A 75 4.78 -4.19 8.07
C ASP A 75 4.00 -2.87 7.87
N LEU A 76 3.05 -2.83 6.93
CA LEU A 76 2.18 -1.68 6.70
C LEU A 76 0.86 -1.78 7.46
N PHE A 77 0.19 -2.91 7.38
CA PHE A 77 -1.16 -3.08 7.92
C PHE A 77 -1.28 -2.72 9.40
N PRO A 78 -0.37 -3.17 10.29
CA PRO A 78 -0.44 -2.83 11.71
C PRO A 78 -0.21 -1.35 12.01
N ARG A 79 0.35 -0.60 11.07
CA ARG A 79 0.62 0.83 11.21
C ARG A 79 -0.55 1.70 10.83
N CYS A 80 -1.56 1.15 10.18
CA CYS A 80 -2.79 1.88 9.87
C CYS A 80 -3.56 2.17 11.14
N PRO A 81 -3.87 3.44 11.47
CA PRO A 81 -4.64 3.77 12.68
C PRO A 81 -6.02 3.14 12.73
N ARG A 82 -6.67 2.99 11.57
CA ARG A 82 -7.97 2.33 11.41
C ARG A 82 -7.90 1.31 10.30
N VAL A 83 -8.41 0.13 10.58
CA VAL A 83 -8.51 -0.96 9.60
C VAL A 83 -9.91 -1.59 9.67
N GLY A 84 -10.36 -2.17 8.58
CA GLY A 84 -11.63 -2.88 8.54
C GLY A 84 -11.87 -3.56 7.20
N VAL A 85 -12.97 -4.28 7.13
CA VAL A 85 -13.42 -4.86 5.86
C VAL A 85 -13.82 -3.75 4.89
N TRP A 86 -13.54 -3.95 3.62
CA TRP A 86 -13.72 -2.93 2.59
C TRP A 86 -15.14 -2.37 2.54
N SER A 87 -16.17 -3.22 2.68
CA SER A 87 -17.57 -2.82 2.65
C SER A 87 -17.98 -1.87 3.78
N LEU A 88 -17.22 -1.83 4.87
CA LEU A 88 -17.45 -0.94 6.02
C LEU A 88 -16.56 0.30 6.01
N ARG A 89 -15.82 0.53 4.93
CA ARG A 89 -14.99 1.73 4.80
C ARG A 89 -15.88 2.98 4.90
N PRO A 90 -15.52 3.96 5.75
CA PRO A 90 -16.25 5.23 5.79
C PRO A 90 -16.27 5.90 4.42
N SER A 91 -17.43 6.40 4.00
CA SER A 91 -17.56 7.08 2.70
C SER A 91 -16.70 8.34 2.58
N SER A 92 -16.37 8.97 3.71
CA SER A 92 -15.46 10.11 3.76
C SER A 92 -13.99 9.75 3.58
N MET A 93 -13.64 8.47 3.69
CA MET A 93 -12.27 7.99 3.51
C MET A 93 -12.00 7.76 2.02
N THR A 94 -11.66 8.83 1.32
CA THR A 94 -11.40 8.83 -0.14
C THR A 94 -9.95 8.56 -0.49
N THR A 95 -9.07 8.60 0.49
CA THR A 95 -7.64 8.25 0.37
C THR A 95 -7.29 7.29 1.49
N CYS A 96 -6.86 6.08 1.14
CA CYS A 96 -6.49 5.05 2.11
C CYS A 96 -5.69 3.94 1.43
N LEU A 97 -5.11 3.05 2.23
CA LEU A 97 -4.56 1.80 1.72
C LEU A 97 -5.68 0.78 1.48
N VAL A 98 -5.51 -0.02 0.44
CA VAL A 98 -6.41 -1.12 0.09
C VAL A 98 -5.59 -2.41 0.08
N PHE A 99 -6.01 -3.38 0.87
CA PHE A 99 -5.34 -4.66 1.01
C PHE A 99 -6.18 -5.78 0.41
N ILE A 100 -5.54 -6.68 -0.33
CA ILE A 100 -6.11 -7.98 -0.69
C ILE A 100 -5.35 -9.03 0.11
N MET A 101 -6.04 -9.79 0.91
CA MET A 101 -5.43 -10.81 1.79
C MET A 101 -6.42 -11.94 2.05
N PRO A 102 -5.95 -13.16 2.33
CA PRO A 102 -6.83 -14.18 2.89
C PRO A 102 -7.48 -13.68 4.18
N ALA A 103 -8.80 -13.75 4.27
CA ALA A 103 -9.53 -13.28 5.45
C ALA A 103 -9.08 -13.97 6.74
N SER A 104 -8.73 -15.26 6.64
CA SER A 104 -8.20 -16.05 7.75
C SER A 104 -6.85 -15.57 8.29
N SER A 105 -6.10 -14.79 7.50
CA SER A 105 -4.80 -14.24 7.91
C SER A 105 -4.90 -12.93 8.70
N VAL A 106 -6.09 -12.36 8.84
CA VAL A 106 -6.30 -11.01 9.39
C VAL A 106 -6.99 -11.06 10.73
N ASN A 107 -6.44 -10.35 11.71
CA ASN A 107 -7.08 -10.05 12.99
C ASN A 107 -7.33 -8.54 13.08
N LEU A 108 -8.55 -8.11 12.77
CA LEU A 108 -8.89 -6.69 12.76
C LEU A 108 -8.82 -6.05 14.15
N ALA A 109 -9.25 -6.76 15.19
CA ALA A 109 -9.24 -6.25 16.55
C ALA A 109 -7.81 -5.95 17.05
N ALA A 110 -6.86 -6.79 16.69
CA ALA A 110 -5.44 -6.62 17.02
C ALA A 110 -4.69 -5.75 16.00
N ARG A 111 -5.30 -5.38 14.90
CA ARG A 111 -4.65 -4.74 13.74
C ARG A 111 -3.39 -5.51 13.33
N ALA A 112 -3.54 -6.80 13.15
CA ALA A 112 -2.46 -7.71 12.83
C ALA A 112 -2.83 -8.64 11.69
N MET A 113 -1.82 -9.15 11.01
CA MET A 113 -1.97 -10.13 9.96
C MET A 113 -0.81 -11.11 9.96
N ALA A 114 -1.08 -12.34 9.54
CA ALA A 114 -0.03 -13.33 9.33
C ALA A 114 0.64 -13.09 7.97
N SER A 115 1.92 -13.44 7.86
CA SER A 115 2.63 -13.46 6.59
C SER A 115 2.26 -14.74 5.85
N VAL A 116 1.46 -14.62 4.81
CA VAL A 116 1.04 -15.73 3.94
C VAL A 116 1.17 -15.30 2.48
N PRO A 117 1.27 -16.24 1.53
CA PRO A 117 1.23 -15.92 0.10
C PRO A 117 -0.05 -15.16 -0.30
N ARG A 118 -0.01 -14.46 -1.42
CA ARG A 118 -1.14 -13.76 -2.03
C ARG A 118 -1.68 -12.59 -1.21
N GLN A 119 -0.77 -11.83 -0.62
CA GLN A 119 -1.07 -10.56 0.00
C GLN A 119 -0.63 -9.42 -0.92
N HIS A 120 -1.50 -8.43 -1.09
CA HIS A 120 -1.19 -7.28 -1.94
C HIS A 120 -1.78 -6.01 -1.35
N VAL A 121 -1.17 -4.88 -1.66
CA VAL A 121 -1.63 -3.57 -1.22
C VAL A 121 -1.54 -2.56 -2.35
N GLY A 122 -2.52 -1.68 -2.41
CA GLY A 122 -2.56 -0.52 -3.29
C GLY A 122 -2.98 0.73 -2.53
N LEU A 123 -3.00 1.84 -3.23
CA LEU A 123 -3.38 3.15 -2.70
C LEU A 123 -4.66 3.63 -3.39
N LEU A 124 -5.72 3.80 -2.63
CA LEU A 124 -6.95 4.43 -3.10
C LEU A 124 -6.80 5.94 -3.08
N VAL A 125 -7.05 6.58 -4.22
CA VAL A 125 -7.20 8.03 -4.34
C VAL A 125 -8.34 8.32 -5.30
N ASN A 126 -9.37 9.02 -4.80
CA ASN A 126 -10.53 9.46 -5.60
C ASN A 126 -11.17 8.35 -6.45
N GLY A 127 -11.43 7.19 -5.86
CA GLY A 127 -12.15 6.10 -6.50
C GLY A 127 -11.32 5.15 -7.35
N PHE A 128 -10.01 5.40 -7.50
CA PHE A 128 -9.08 4.50 -8.18
C PHE A 128 -8.02 3.95 -7.24
N VAL A 129 -7.64 2.71 -7.48
CA VAL A 129 -6.53 2.03 -6.77
C VAL A 129 -5.29 2.06 -7.66
N TRP A 130 -4.25 2.67 -7.14
CA TRP A 130 -2.92 2.74 -7.75
C TRP A 130 -2.06 1.69 -7.07
N HIS A 131 -1.51 0.76 -7.87
CA HIS A 131 -0.74 -0.33 -7.30
C HIS A 131 0.31 -0.84 -8.27
N TYR A 132 1.27 -1.58 -7.74
CA TYR A 132 2.28 -2.24 -8.56
C TYR A 132 1.78 -3.62 -8.99
N SER A 133 1.62 -3.82 -10.29
CA SER A 133 1.29 -5.11 -10.85
C SER A 133 2.57 -5.93 -11.09
N ASN A 134 2.82 -6.93 -10.24
CA ASN A 134 3.97 -7.82 -10.46
C ASN A 134 3.86 -8.58 -11.78
N ARG A 135 2.64 -8.93 -12.19
CA ARG A 135 2.40 -9.62 -13.46
C ARG A 135 2.80 -8.79 -14.67
N GLN A 136 2.52 -7.47 -14.63
CA GLN A 136 2.85 -6.54 -15.71
C GLN A 136 4.21 -5.87 -15.53
N GLY A 137 4.82 -5.98 -14.36
CA GLY A 137 6.09 -5.34 -14.02
C GLY A 137 6.05 -3.82 -13.99
N LYS A 138 4.90 -3.23 -13.65
CA LYS A 138 4.72 -1.78 -13.65
C LYS A 138 3.58 -1.32 -12.75
N VAL A 139 3.58 -0.02 -12.45
CA VAL A 139 2.48 0.66 -11.77
C VAL A 139 1.27 0.76 -12.69
N VAL A 140 0.11 0.39 -12.19
CA VAL A 140 -1.17 0.47 -12.87
C VAL A 140 -2.22 1.17 -12.02
N ARG A 141 -3.28 1.65 -12.66
CA ARG A 141 -4.46 2.23 -12.03
C ARG A 141 -5.67 1.41 -12.38
N GLN A 142 -6.44 1.03 -11.37
CA GLN A 142 -7.63 0.19 -11.55
C GLN A 142 -8.78 0.70 -10.66
N THR A 143 -10.01 0.32 -11.00
CA THR A 143 -11.13 0.45 -10.08
C THR A 143 -10.97 -0.52 -8.92
N PRO A 144 -11.61 -0.29 -7.77
CA PRO A 144 -11.60 -1.27 -6.67
C PRO A 144 -12.08 -2.66 -7.09
N ALA A 145 -13.08 -2.74 -7.97
CA ALA A 145 -13.58 -4.01 -8.49
C ALA A 145 -12.54 -4.75 -9.34
N GLN A 146 -11.79 -4.04 -10.18
CA GLN A 146 -10.69 -4.62 -10.95
C GLN A 146 -9.55 -5.06 -10.04
N PHE A 147 -9.21 -4.23 -9.06
CA PHE A 147 -8.17 -4.55 -8.08
C PHE A 147 -8.52 -5.80 -7.27
N SER A 148 -9.78 -5.99 -6.91
CA SER A 148 -10.24 -7.18 -6.17
C SER A 148 -9.99 -8.51 -6.90
N ARG A 149 -9.84 -8.46 -8.24
CA ARG A 149 -9.56 -9.63 -9.06
C ARG A 149 -8.06 -9.86 -9.30
N HIS A 150 -7.22 -9.01 -8.76
CA HIS A 150 -5.77 -9.07 -9.00
C HIS A 150 -5.15 -10.36 -8.46
N ASP A 151 -5.65 -10.85 -7.35
CA ASP A 151 -5.20 -12.10 -6.75
C ASP A 151 -6.41 -12.97 -6.35
N PRO A 152 -7.00 -13.68 -7.33
CA PRO A 152 -8.18 -14.47 -7.09
C PRO A 152 -7.84 -15.68 -6.21
N GLY A 153 -8.52 -15.79 -5.09
CA GLY A 153 -8.46 -16.93 -4.19
C GLY A 153 -9.77 -17.02 -3.39
N PRO A 154 -10.21 -18.25 -3.00
CA PRO A 154 -11.52 -18.42 -2.39
C PRO A 154 -11.68 -17.72 -1.05
N ASP A 155 -10.58 -17.47 -0.34
CA ASP A 155 -10.56 -16.81 0.97
C ASP A 155 -10.09 -15.34 0.90
N ASN A 156 -9.67 -14.86 -0.27
CA ASN A 156 -9.20 -13.50 -0.42
C ASN A 156 -10.32 -12.49 -0.29
N ALA A 157 -10.06 -11.44 0.51
CA ALA A 157 -10.98 -10.35 0.76
C ALA A 157 -10.27 -9.01 0.71
N LEU A 158 -11.04 -7.95 0.49
CA LEU A 158 -10.56 -6.58 0.55
C LEU A 158 -10.70 -6.00 1.95
N PHE A 159 -9.67 -5.29 2.37
CA PHE A 159 -9.64 -4.53 3.60
C PHE A 159 -9.17 -3.10 3.31
N TYR A 160 -9.60 -2.15 4.12
CA TYR A 160 -9.06 -0.80 4.09
C TYR A 160 -8.14 -0.55 5.28
N GLY A 161 -7.20 0.36 5.11
CA GLY A 161 -6.41 0.92 6.19
C GLY A 161 -6.24 2.42 5.99
N SER A 162 -6.54 3.21 7.01
CA SER A 162 -6.21 4.64 6.98
C SER A 162 -4.70 4.82 6.87
N LEU A 163 -4.27 5.92 6.26
CA LEU A 163 -2.83 6.15 6.06
C LEU A 163 -2.08 6.21 7.39
N PRO A 164 -1.00 5.46 7.52
CA PRO A 164 -0.09 5.52 8.67
C PRO A 164 0.42 6.91 8.99
#